data_f279b59db7572f1da7312bc7d0a7135c
#
_entry.id   f279b59db7572f1da7312bc7d0a7135c
#
_cell.length_a   1.000
_cell.length_b   1.000
_cell.length_c   1.000
_cell.angle_alpha   90.00
_cell.angle_beta   90.00
_cell.angle_gamma   90.00
#
_symmetry.space_group_name_H-M   'P 1'
#
loop_
_entity.id
_entity.type
_entity.pdbx_description
1 polymer ?
#
loop_
_entity_poly.entity_id
_entity_poly.type
_entity_poly.pdbx_seq_one_letter_code
_entity_poly.pdbx_strand_id
1 'polypeptide(L)'
;MGKAQTNEKHPKGFYACCITFMFERLAFYGAKPILLLFLITATLQGGLGIERTDAAVMAANLTAYTYMAPLIGGIISDRWLGARYAISLGYIIMAIGYLVGWKATGPGMVNLMIILVSIGTGLFKGNLNALIGRQYQNKELLDAAFSIQYSYVNVGAFVGSLLTGFLYLHLFKKGDVLGFRQCFFVASIWCIVGLAWFVLNWKNLQGQGVKPFKYLTDENGNVIGSNEKKEDGKNDKQPLTKLERNRMIAIILVSALSVIFWLFYYQQDLALVIYMTDYVKMSIGSFDIPPSWVTTTWNGLLCVVL
;
A
#
# COMPACT_ATOMS: atom_id res chain seq x y z
N MET A 1 10.74 -22.74 -31.81
CA MET A 1 10.23 -23.39 -30.59
C MET A 1 8.96 -22.68 -30.20
N GLY A 2 7.78 -23.29 -30.45
CA GLY A 2 6.48 -22.70 -30.17
C GLY A 2 6.23 -22.64 -28.68
N LYS A 3 5.91 -21.46 -28.19
CA LYS A 3 5.34 -21.29 -26.82
C LYS A 3 4.00 -22.03 -26.80
N ALA A 4 3.94 -23.16 -26.09
CA ALA A 4 2.67 -23.72 -25.71
C ALA A 4 1.97 -22.66 -24.83
N GLN A 5 0.97 -21.98 -25.37
CA GLN A 5 0.06 -21.16 -24.58
C GLN A 5 -0.68 -22.16 -23.65
N THR A 6 -0.25 -22.20 -22.39
CA THR A 6 -1.01 -22.89 -21.35
C THR A 6 -2.32 -22.12 -21.20
N ASN A 7 -3.41 -22.73 -21.65
CA ASN A 7 -4.76 -22.17 -21.61
C ASN A 7 -5.34 -22.23 -20.16
N GLU A 8 -4.46 -22.16 -19.17
CA GLU A 8 -4.80 -22.16 -17.74
C GLU A 8 -5.29 -20.77 -17.35
N LYS A 9 -6.55 -20.71 -16.94
CA LYS A 9 -7.17 -19.48 -16.45
C LYS A 9 -6.71 -19.21 -15.01
N HIS A 10 -6.48 -17.93 -14.70
CA HIS A 10 -6.21 -17.52 -13.32
C HIS A 10 -7.35 -17.91 -12.37
N PRO A 11 -7.07 -18.37 -11.14
CA PRO A 11 -8.07 -18.73 -10.15
C PRO A 11 -9.02 -17.58 -9.82
N LYS A 12 -10.28 -17.86 -9.52
CA LYS A 12 -11.23 -16.82 -9.10
C LYS A 12 -10.76 -16.05 -7.86
N GLY A 13 -10.08 -16.73 -6.94
CA GLY A 13 -9.49 -16.13 -5.75
C GLY A 13 -8.41 -15.08 -6.06
N PHE A 14 -7.67 -15.27 -7.15
CA PHE A 14 -6.69 -14.28 -7.62
C PHE A 14 -7.35 -12.92 -7.94
N TYR A 15 -8.41 -12.92 -8.76
CA TYR A 15 -9.13 -11.67 -9.08
C TYR A 15 -9.76 -11.03 -7.84
N ALA A 16 -10.27 -11.86 -6.92
CA ALA A 16 -10.76 -11.36 -5.64
C ALA A 16 -9.66 -10.62 -4.86
N CYS A 17 -8.44 -11.16 -4.83
CA CYS A 17 -7.28 -10.51 -4.20
C CYS A 17 -6.84 -9.24 -4.93
N CYS A 18 -6.85 -9.23 -6.27
CA CYS A 18 -6.49 -8.04 -7.07
C CYS A 18 -7.44 -6.87 -6.79
N ILE A 19 -8.74 -7.11 -6.78
CA ILE A 19 -9.76 -6.10 -6.48
C ILE A 19 -9.63 -5.64 -5.02
N THR A 20 -9.35 -6.57 -4.09
CA THR A 20 -9.04 -6.23 -2.69
C THR A 20 -7.85 -5.28 -2.63
N PHE A 21 -6.77 -5.55 -3.35
CA PHE A 21 -5.62 -4.65 -3.40
C PHE A 21 -5.97 -3.28 -3.99
N MET A 22 -6.77 -3.26 -5.04
CA MET A 22 -7.23 -2.04 -5.70
C MET A 22 -7.98 -1.11 -4.72
N PHE A 23 -8.91 -1.63 -3.91
CA PHE A 23 -9.65 -0.84 -2.92
C PHE A 23 -8.74 -0.23 -1.85
N GLU A 24 -7.75 -0.98 -1.38
CA GLU A 24 -6.77 -0.47 -0.41
C GLU A 24 -5.91 0.62 -1.04
N ARG A 25 -5.44 0.42 -2.28
CA ARG A 25 -4.69 1.45 -3.01
C ARG A 25 -5.52 2.70 -3.27
N LEU A 26 -6.80 2.54 -3.59
CA LEU A 26 -7.74 3.63 -3.78
C LEU A 26 -7.86 4.50 -2.51
N ALA A 27 -7.96 3.88 -1.33
CA ALA A 27 -7.97 4.58 -0.06
C ALA A 27 -6.63 5.27 0.24
N PHE A 28 -5.51 4.56 0.06
CA PHE A 28 -4.18 5.05 0.38
C PHE A 28 -3.76 6.21 -0.52
N TYR A 29 -3.88 6.05 -1.86
CA TYR A 29 -3.56 7.10 -2.81
C TYR A 29 -4.63 8.20 -2.89
N GLY A 30 -5.82 7.96 -2.32
CA GLY A 30 -6.78 9.01 -2.02
C GLY A 30 -6.34 9.91 -0.87
N ALA A 31 -5.73 9.36 0.17
CA ALA A 31 -5.36 10.10 1.38
C ALA A 31 -3.93 10.68 1.33
N LYS A 32 -2.95 9.93 0.83
CA LYS A 32 -1.52 10.31 0.84
C LYS A 32 -1.23 11.64 0.16
N PRO A 33 -1.71 11.92 -1.08
CA PRO A 33 -1.35 13.15 -1.79
C PRO A 33 -1.90 14.42 -1.16
N ILE A 34 -3.00 14.34 -0.43
CA ILE A 34 -3.61 15.49 0.22
C ILE A 34 -3.10 15.71 1.64
N LEU A 35 -2.39 14.75 2.23
CA LEU A 35 -1.95 14.83 3.62
C LEU A 35 -1.06 16.05 3.86
N LEU A 36 -0.05 16.27 3.02
CA LEU A 36 0.83 17.43 3.15
C LEU A 36 0.05 18.75 3.02
N LEU A 37 -0.84 18.84 2.03
CA LEU A 37 -1.67 20.02 1.82
C LEU A 37 -2.60 20.28 3.01
N PHE A 38 -3.22 19.23 3.56
CA PHE A 38 -4.05 19.34 4.77
C PHE A 38 -3.26 19.86 5.97
N LEU A 39 -1.99 19.46 6.12
CA LEU A 39 -1.14 19.89 7.22
C LEU A 39 -0.74 21.36 7.10
N ILE A 40 -0.32 21.83 5.90
CA ILE A 40 0.21 23.19 5.70
C ILE A 40 -0.87 24.25 5.47
N THR A 41 -2.02 23.86 4.93
CA THR A 41 -3.11 24.82 4.63
C THR A 41 -3.62 25.48 5.91
N ALA A 42 -3.92 26.77 5.84
CA ALA A 42 -4.41 27.54 6.98
C ALA A 42 -5.69 26.94 7.56
N THR A 43 -5.87 27.05 8.88
CA THR A 43 -7.02 26.49 9.60
C THR A 43 -8.35 27.05 9.09
N LEU A 44 -8.39 28.32 8.74
CA LEU A 44 -9.55 28.97 8.15
C LEU A 44 -9.95 28.37 6.79
N GLN A 45 -9.00 27.77 6.08
CA GLN A 45 -9.21 27.12 4.78
C GLN A 45 -9.37 25.58 4.91
N GLY A 46 -9.57 25.07 6.12
CA GLY A 46 -9.86 23.66 6.36
C GLY A 46 -8.64 22.77 6.63
N GLY A 47 -7.42 23.32 6.63
CA GLY A 47 -6.19 22.65 7.01
C GLY A 47 -5.89 22.73 8.52
N LEU A 48 -4.63 22.46 8.90
CA LEU A 48 -4.15 22.54 10.28
C LEU A 48 -3.16 23.69 10.52
N GLY A 49 -2.65 24.36 9.49
CA GLY A 49 -1.73 25.47 9.59
C GLY A 49 -0.38 25.13 10.26
N ILE A 50 0.09 23.88 10.08
CA ILE A 50 1.35 23.40 10.64
C ILE A 50 2.52 23.96 9.81
N GLU A 51 3.64 24.26 10.47
CA GLU A 51 4.85 24.69 9.79
C GLU A 51 5.28 23.66 8.72
N ARG A 52 5.75 24.15 7.57
CA ARG A 52 6.05 23.32 6.39
C ARG A 52 7.07 22.22 6.67
N THR A 53 8.08 22.52 7.50
CA THR A 53 9.12 21.57 7.87
C THR A 53 8.52 20.39 8.66
N ASP A 54 7.72 20.68 9.68
CA ASP A 54 7.06 19.65 10.50
C ASP A 54 6.03 18.86 9.69
N ALA A 55 5.25 19.54 8.86
CA ALA A 55 4.28 18.93 7.98
C ALA A 55 4.94 17.97 6.97
N ALA A 56 6.08 18.35 6.38
CA ALA A 56 6.84 17.50 5.48
C ALA A 56 7.36 16.24 6.19
N VAL A 57 7.88 16.37 7.41
CA VAL A 57 8.32 15.23 8.24
C VAL A 57 7.14 14.30 8.55
N MET A 58 5.99 14.85 8.96
CA MET A 58 4.79 14.03 9.22
C MET A 58 4.31 13.30 7.97
N ALA A 59 4.26 13.95 6.82
CA ALA A 59 3.87 13.32 5.56
C ALA A 59 4.88 12.24 5.11
N ALA A 60 6.17 12.46 5.32
CA ALA A 60 7.22 11.48 5.05
C ALA A 60 7.11 10.25 5.97
N ASN A 61 6.74 10.45 7.26
CA ASN A 61 6.53 9.37 8.22
C ASN A 61 5.45 8.38 7.79
N LEU A 62 4.36 8.85 7.15
CA LEU A 62 3.35 7.94 6.58
C LEU A 62 3.99 6.96 5.59
N THR A 63 4.83 7.45 4.70
CA THR A 63 5.53 6.61 3.72
C THR A 63 6.51 5.67 4.41
N ALA A 64 7.38 6.19 5.28
CA ALA A 64 8.40 5.40 5.98
C ALA A 64 7.78 4.25 6.79
N TYR A 65 6.78 4.54 7.62
CA TYR A 65 6.13 3.53 8.46
C TYR A 65 5.35 2.51 7.63
N THR A 66 4.71 2.93 6.54
CA THR A 66 3.99 2.02 5.63
C THR A 66 4.94 1.00 4.96
N TYR A 67 6.20 1.37 4.71
CA TYR A 67 7.20 0.43 4.17
C TYR A 67 7.86 -0.45 5.25
N MET A 68 7.95 0.01 6.49
CA MET A 68 8.51 -0.78 7.59
C MET A 68 7.49 -1.76 8.20
N ALA A 69 6.24 -1.36 8.29
CA ALA A 69 5.19 -2.13 8.94
C ALA A 69 4.94 -3.55 8.38
N PRO A 70 5.09 -3.84 7.07
CA PRO A 70 4.94 -5.20 6.55
C PRO A 70 5.90 -6.23 7.13
N LEU A 71 7.08 -5.81 7.61
CA LEU A 71 8.03 -6.71 8.28
C LEU A 71 7.41 -7.29 9.57
N ILE A 72 6.77 -6.44 10.36
CA ILE A 72 6.11 -6.83 11.60
C ILE A 72 4.77 -7.52 11.30
N GLY A 73 4.01 -6.99 10.35
CA GLY A 73 2.71 -7.53 9.95
C GLY A 73 2.79 -8.94 9.39
N GLY A 74 3.85 -9.26 8.62
CA GLY A 74 4.12 -10.61 8.14
C GLY A 74 4.38 -11.58 9.29
N ILE A 75 5.24 -11.22 10.25
CA ILE A 75 5.53 -12.05 11.42
C ILE A 75 4.27 -12.36 12.23
N ILE A 76 3.42 -11.34 12.44
CA ILE A 76 2.17 -11.51 13.18
C ILE A 76 1.22 -12.48 12.45
N SER A 77 1.08 -12.32 11.15
CA SER A 77 0.24 -13.17 10.34
C SER A 77 0.74 -14.63 10.33
N ASP A 78 2.04 -14.82 10.09
CA ASP A 78 2.63 -16.15 9.91
C ASP A 78 2.67 -16.96 11.21
N ARG A 79 2.72 -16.29 12.37
CA ARG A 79 2.81 -16.97 13.65
C ARG A 79 1.45 -17.15 14.35
N TRP A 80 0.53 -16.18 14.21
CA TRP A 80 -0.67 -16.12 15.06
C TRP A 80 -2.00 -16.04 14.33
N LEU A 81 -2.11 -15.20 13.27
CA LEU A 81 -3.42 -14.87 12.72
C LEU A 81 -3.81 -15.67 11.47
N GLY A 82 -2.85 -15.93 10.58
CA GLY A 82 -3.15 -16.34 9.21
C GLY A 82 -3.52 -15.16 8.30
N ALA A 83 -3.24 -15.33 7.00
CA ALA A 83 -3.30 -14.22 6.04
C ALA A 83 -4.70 -13.59 5.92
N ARG A 84 -5.78 -14.39 5.93
CA ARG A 84 -7.15 -13.87 5.81
C ARG A 84 -7.51 -12.92 6.94
N TYR A 85 -7.23 -13.34 8.17
CA TYR A 85 -7.55 -12.54 9.36
C TYR A 85 -6.63 -11.32 9.47
N ALA A 86 -5.34 -11.45 9.12
CA ALA A 86 -4.42 -10.33 9.10
C ALA A 86 -4.84 -9.26 8.09
N ILE A 87 -5.24 -9.64 6.86
CA ILE A 87 -5.76 -8.73 5.83
C ILE A 87 -7.04 -8.03 6.32
N SER A 88 -7.97 -8.76 6.91
CA SER A 88 -9.24 -8.20 7.41
C SER A 88 -9.01 -7.22 8.57
N LEU A 89 -8.14 -7.60 9.52
CA LEU A 89 -7.76 -6.72 10.63
C LEU A 89 -7.04 -5.48 10.12
N GLY A 90 -6.17 -5.64 9.12
CA GLY A 90 -5.49 -4.52 8.46
C GLY A 90 -6.47 -3.49 7.90
N TYR A 91 -7.52 -3.94 7.21
CA TYR A 91 -8.57 -3.04 6.71
C TYR A 91 -9.33 -2.32 7.83
N ILE A 92 -9.67 -3.02 8.91
CA ILE A 92 -10.37 -2.43 10.06
C ILE A 92 -9.51 -1.33 10.69
N ILE A 93 -8.23 -1.61 10.91
CA ILE A 93 -7.30 -0.64 11.50
C ILE A 93 -7.10 0.57 10.59
N MET A 94 -6.95 0.35 9.26
CA MET A 94 -6.87 1.45 8.29
C MET A 94 -8.14 2.30 8.28
N ALA A 95 -9.32 1.67 8.29
CA ALA A 95 -10.59 2.40 8.34
C ALA A 95 -10.70 3.28 9.57
N ILE A 96 -10.34 2.76 10.74
CA ILE A 96 -10.28 3.53 12.00
C ILE A 96 -9.26 4.66 11.88
N GLY A 97 -8.07 4.39 11.34
CA GLY A 97 -7.04 5.40 11.11
C GLY A 97 -7.55 6.57 10.27
N TYR A 98 -8.21 6.30 9.14
CA TYR A 98 -8.79 7.35 8.31
C TYR A 98 -9.96 8.07 8.99
N LEU A 99 -10.76 7.41 9.82
CA LEU A 99 -11.79 8.08 10.64
C LEU A 99 -11.16 9.03 11.66
N VAL A 100 -10.03 8.67 12.26
CA VAL A 100 -9.25 9.58 13.13
C VAL A 100 -8.77 10.79 12.31
N GLY A 101 -8.29 10.60 11.09
CA GLY A 101 -7.90 11.67 10.17
C GLY A 101 -9.07 12.60 9.82
N TRP A 102 -10.26 12.05 9.59
CA TRP A 102 -11.47 12.85 9.36
C TRP A 102 -11.78 13.78 10.55
N LYS A 103 -11.59 13.31 11.76
CA LYS A 103 -11.82 14.09 12.99
C LYS A 103 -10.61 14.88 13.46
N ALA A 104 -9.50 14.84 12.74
CA ALA A 104 -8.25 15.45 13.18
C ALA A 104 -8.38 16.97 13.35
N THR A 105 -8.06 17.46 14.54
CA THR A 105 -8.04 18.88 14.90
C THR A 105 -6.64 19.41 15.20
N GLY A 106 -5.63 18.53 15.21
CA GLY A 106 -4.25 18.89 15.49
C GLY A 106 -3.27 17.77 15.11
N PRO A 107 -1.95 18.03 15.24
CA PRO A 107 -0.88 17.14 14.80
C PRO A 107 -0.90 15.77 15.50
N GLY A 108 -1.31 15.71 16.77
CA GLY A 108 -1.38 14.45 17.52
C GLY A 108 -2.36 13.45 16.90
N MET A 109 -3.54 13.90 16.47
CA MET A 109 -4.52 13.03 15.81
C MET A 109 -4.03 12.58 14.43
N VAL A 110 -3.32 13.45 13.70
CA VAL A 110 -2.74 13.05 12.40
C VAL A 110 -1.63 12.02 12.58
N ASN A 111 -0.77 12.17 13.58
CA ASN A 111 0.24 11.14 13.90
C ASN A 111 -0.41 9.81 14.29
N LEU A 112 -1.50 9.83 15.07
CA LEU A 112 -2.27 8.61 15.37
C LEU A 112 -2.85 7.98 14.11
N MET A 113 -3.42 8.78 13.18
CA MET A 113 -3.87 8.31 11.87
C MET A 113 -2.71 7.63 11.11
N ILE A 114 -1.55 8.29 11.03
CA ILE A 114 -0.36 7.78 10.34
C ILE A 114 0.05 6.40 10.90
N ILE A 115 0.11 6.28 12.22
CA ILE A 115 0.46 5.02 12.90
C ILE A 115 -0.56 3.93 12.59
N LEU A 116 -1.85 4.21 12.74
CA LEU A 116 -2.92 3.23 12.49
C LEU A 116 -2.95 2.78 11.03
N VAL A 117 -2.88 3.72 10.08
CA VAL A 117 -2.85 3.40 8.64
C VAL A 117 -1.62 2.56 8.30
N SER A 118 -0.46 2.88 8.87
CA SER A 118 0.78 2.12 8.63
C SER A 118 0.70 0.71 9.20
N ILE A 119 0.21 0.53 10.43
CA ILE A 119 0.01 -0.81 11.02
C ILE A 119 -0.98 -1.62 10.16
N GLY A 120 -2.11 -1.02 9.78
CA GLY A 120 -3.11 -1.66 8.94
C GLY A 120 -2.55 -2.10 7.59
N THR A 121 -1.82 -1.21 6.90
CA THR A 121 -1.14 -1.53 5.64
C THR A 121 -0.07 -2.62 5.82
N GLY A 122 0.62 -2.62 6.96
CA GLY A 122 1.61 -3.65 7.30
C GLY A 122 0.99 -5.04 7.41
N LEU A 123 -0.14 -5.16 8.08
CA LEU A 123 -0.90 -6.41 8.17
C LEU A 123 -1.52 -6.83 6.82
N PHE A 124 -1.80 -5.88 5.95
CA PHE A 124 -2.47 -6.11 4.68
C PHE A 124 -1.50 -6.51 3.56
N LYS A 125 -0.52 -5.66 3.24
CA LYS A 125 0.23 -5.68 1.98
C LYS A 125 1.03 -6.96 1.75
N GLY A 126 1.84 -7.37 2.72
CA GLY A 126 2.67 -8.58 2.62
C GLY A 126 1.83 -9.85 2.56
N ASN A 127 0.80 -9.90 3.38
CA ASN A 127 -0.07 -11.06 3.51
C ASN A 127 -0.95 -11.32 2.29
N LEU A 128 -1.39 -10.24 1.61
CA LEU A 128 -2.17 -10.39 0.38
C LEU A 128 -1.31 -10.93 -0.76
N ASN A 129 -0.06 -10.45 -0.90
CA ASN A 129 0.88 -10.99 -1.89
C ASN A 129 1.21 -12.46 -1.63
N ALA A 130 1.43 -12.84 -0.37
CA ALA A 130 1.64 -14.23 0.02
C ALA A 130 0.40 -15.10 -0.29
N LEU A 131 -0.80 -14.57 -0.05
CA LEU A 131 -2.05 -15.26 -0.34
C LEU A 131 -2.25 -15.48 -1.84
N ILE A 132 -1.88 -14.49 -2.69
CA ILE A 132 -1.87 -14.64 -4.15
C ILE A 132 -0.88 -15.73 -4.55
N GLY A 133 0.36 -15.68 -4.06
CA GLY A 133 1.39 -16.66 -4.40
C GLY A 133 0.98 -18.11 -4.10
N ARG A 134 0.25 -18.33 -3.00
CA ARG A 134 -0.23 -19.66 -2.60
C ARG A 134 -1.32 -20.26 -3.51
N GLN A 135 -1.91 -19.48 -4.40
CA GLN A 135 -2.94 -19.95 -5.33
C GLN A 135 -2.35 -20.53 -6.62
N TYR A 136 -1.04 -20.43 -6.81
CA TYR A 136 -0.36 -20.86 -8.03
C TYR A 136 0.69 -21.93 -7.73
N GLN A 137 0.68 -23.00 -8.54
CA GLN A 137 1.74 -24.01 -8.58
C GLN A 137 2.71 -23.75 -9.73
N ASN A 138 2.23 -23.16 -10.83
CA ASN A 138 3.04 -22.83 -12.02
C ASN A 138 3.70 -21.45 -11.87
N LYS A 139 5.04 -21.39 -11.93
CA LYS A 139 5.82 -20.15 -11.78
C LYS A 139 5.58 -19.14 -12.90
N GLU A 140 5.46 -19.61 -14.17
CA GLU A 140 5.23 -18.70 -15.30
C GLU A 140 3.86 -18.00 -15.19
N LEU A 141 2.84 -18.73 -14.74
CA LEU A 141 1.51 -18.16 -14.51
C LEU A 141 1.50 -17.21 -13.29
N LEU A 142 2.33 -17.47 -12.31
CA LEU A 142 2.51 -16.60 -11.14
C LEU A 142 3.14 -15.27 -11.51
N ASP A 143 4.17 -15.25 -12.36
CA ASP A 143 4.80 -14.02 -12.83
C ASP A 143 3.82 -13.15 -13.62
N ALA A 144 3.02 -13.76 -14.51
CA ALA A 144 1.93 -13.08 -15.20
C ALA A 144 0.87 -12.53 -14.23
N ALA A 145 0.54 -13.29 -13.18
CA ALA A 145 -0.41 -12.88 -12.16
C ALA A 145 0.06 -11.63 -11.39
N PHE A 146 1.33 -11.55 -11.00
CA PHE A 146 1.87 -10.36 -10.35
C PHE A 146 1.88 -9.13 -11.28
N SER A 147 2.09 -9.31 -12.58
CA SER A 147 1.99 -8.22 -13.56
C SER A 147 0.55 -7.69 -13.65
N ILE A 148 -0.44 -8.58 -13.71
CA ILE A 148 -1.87 -8.22 -13.69
C ILE A 148 -2.23 -7.54 -12.35
N GLN A 149 -1.79 -8.09 -11.22
CA GLN A 149 -2.02 -7.48 -9.91
C GLN A 149 -1.47 -6.05 -9.85
N TYR A 150 -0.27 -5.81 -10.40
CA TYR A 150 0.33 -4.48 -10.45
C TYR A 150 -0.53 -3.49 -11.25
N SER A 151 -1.19 -3.95 -12.32
CA SER A 151 -2.15 -3.13 -13.06
C SER A 151 -3.34 -2.71 -12.19
N TYR A 152 -3.91 -3.62 -11.39
CA TYR A 152 -4.97 -3.29 -10.43
C TYR A 152 -4.51 -2.29 -9.36
N VAL A 153 -3.27 -2.40 -8.90
CA VAL A 153 -2.65 -1.42 -7.96
C VAL A 153 -2.61 -0.04 -8.59
N ASN A 154 -2.18 0.07 -9.86
CA ASN A 154 -2.09 1.34 -10.57
C ASN A 154 -3.48 1.93 -10.88
N VAL A 155 -4.46 1.10 -11.24
CA VAL A 155 -5.86 1.54 -11.37
C VAL A 155 -6.36 2.15 -10.06
N GLY A 156 -6.13 1.48 -8.92
CA GLY A 156 -6.49 2.00 -7.60
C GLY A 156 -5.80 3.33 -7.27
N ALA A 157 -4.50 3.44 -7.59
CA ALA A 157 -3.73 4.67 -7.37
C ALA A 157 -4.24 5.82 -8.25
N PHE A 158 -4.46 5.57 -9.55
CA PHE A 158 -4.98 6.55 -10.50
C PHE A 158 -6.36 7.06 -10.08
N VAL A 159 -7.31 6.15 -9.87
CA VAL A 159 -8.69 6.51 -9.51
C VAL A 159 -8.72 7.20 -8.14
N GLY A 160 -7.95 6.72 -7.16
CA GLY A 160 -7.89 7.29 -5.82
C GLY A 160 -7.41 8.74 -5.83
N SER A 161 -6.29 9.03 -6.50
CA SER A 161 -5.76 10.39 -6.56
C SER A 161 -6.63 11.33 -7.41
N LEU A 162 -7.20 10.82 -8.51
CA LEU A 162 -8.11 11.58 -9.36
C LEU A 162 -9.37 11.99 -8.60
N LEU A 163 -10.05 11.03 -7.97
CA LEU A 163 -11.26 11.28 -7.19
C LEU A 163 -10.99 12.24 -6.04
N THR A 164 -9.94 12.01 -5.27
CA THR A 164 -9.65 12.85 -4.10
C THR A 164 -9.33 14.28 -4.50
N GLY A 165 -8.57 14.47 -5.58
CA GLY A 165 -8.30 15.81 -6.13
C GLY A 165 -9.59 16.58 -6.45
N PHE A 166 -10.52 15.91 -7.11
CA PHE A 166 -11.84 16.49 -7.40
C PHE A 166 -12.68 16.73 -6.13
N LEU A 167 -12.67 15.78 -5.21
CA LEU A 167 -13.52 15.84 -4.00
C LEU A 167 -13.15 17.03 -3.10
N TYR A 168 -11.86 17.26 -2.78
CA TYR A 168 -11.50 18.30 -1.83
C TYR A 168 -11.57 19.71 -2.40
N LEU A 169 -11.36 19.88 -3.72
CA LEU A 169 -11.37 21.18 -4.39
C LEU A 169 -12.74 21.61 -4.92
N HIS A 170 -13.58 20.63 -5.31
CA HIS A 170 -14.82 20.94 -6.02
C HIS A 170 -16.07 20.47 -5.27
N LEU A 171 -16.12 19.19 -4.85
CA LEU A 171 -17.35 18.64 -4.28
C LEU A 171 -17.54 19.01 -2.80
N PHE A 172 -16.48 18.94 -2.00
CA PHE A 172 -16.54 19.20 -0.56
C PHE A 172 -16.08 20.60 -0.16
N LYS A 173 -15.64 21.40 -1.11
CA LYS A 173 -15.29 22.80 -0.90
C LYS A 173 -16.54 23.61 -0.54
N LYS A 174 -16.45 24.40 0.54
CA LYS A 174 -17.52 25.31 0.99
C LYS A 174 -16.92 26.69 1.18
N GLY A 175 -17.16 27.59 0.23
CA GLY A 175 -16.49 28.89 0.19
C GLY A 175 -14.97 28.70 0.08
N ASP A 176 -14.22 29.25 1.04
CA ASP A 176 -12.76 29.11 1.08
C ASP A 176 -12.27 27.85 1.81
N VAL A 177 -13.18 27.08 2.43
CA VAL A 177 -12.84 25.88 3.20
C VAL A 177 -12.75 24.68 2.27
N LEU A 178 -11.56 24.07 2.19
CA LEU A 178 -11.28 22.88 1.39
C LEU A 178 -11.73 21.59 2.09
N GLY A 179 -12.16 20.61 1.30
CA GLY A 179 -12.75 19.37 1.79
C GLY A 179 -11.75 18.26 2.16
N PHE A 180 -10.58 18.57 2.73
CA PHE A 180 -9.57 17.55 3.06
C PHE A 180 -10.08 16.47 4.02
N ARG A 181 -10.77 16.87 5.09
CA ARG A 181 -11.26 15.94 6.11
C ARG A 181 -12.26 14.94 5.52
N GLN A 182 -13.15 15.40 4.65
CA GLN A 182 -14.13 14.54 3.98
C GLN A 182 -13.46 13.48 3.11
N CYS A 183 -12.30 13.78 2.54
CA CYS A 183 -11.53 12.80 1.76
C CYS A 183 -10.97 11.67 2.64
N PHE A 184 -10.54 11.94 3.88
CA PHE A 184 -10.18 10.87 4.81
C PHE A 184 -11.39 10.01 5.18
N PHE A 185 -12.58 10.60 5.33
CA PHE A 185 -13.81 9.83 5.53
C PHE A 185 -14.11 8.91 4.33
N VAL A 186 -13.99 9.43 3.11
CA VAL A 186 -14.15 8.62 1.88
C VAL A 186 -13.11 7.50 1.81
N ALA A 187 -11.85 7.74 2.21
CA ALA A 187 -10.83 6.71 2.28
C ALA A 187 -11.20 5.60 3.29
N SER A 188 -11.81 5.95 4.43
CA SER A 188 -12.36 4.97 5.37
C SER A 188 -13.46 4.12 4.74
N ILE A 189 -14.38 4.72 3.97
CA ILE A 189 -15.43 4.00 3.25
C ILE A 189 -14.81 2.99 2.27
N TRP A 190 -13.77 3.37 1.52
CA TRP A 190 -13.10 2.45 0.61
C TRP A 190 -12.45 1.27 1.33
N CYS A 191 -11.90 1.47 2.53
CA CYS A 191 -11.40 0.37 3.36
C CYS A 191 -12.53 -0.57 3.79
N ILE A 192 -13.69 -0.06 4.17
CA ILE A 192 -14.86 -0.86 4.57
C ILE A 192 -15.40 -1.65 3.36
N VAL A 193 -15.52 -1.01 2.20
CA VAL A 193 -15.97 -1.68 0.95
C VAL A 193 -14.98 -2.77 0.55
N GLY A 194 -13.67 -2.50 0.63
CA GLY A 194 -12.62 -3.48 0.34
C GLY A 194 -12.66 -4.67 1.31
N LEU A 195 -12.89 -4.43 2.59
CA LEU A 195 -13.09 -5.49 3.59
C LEU A 195 -14.31 -6.33 3.27
N ALA A 196 -15.45 -5.70 3.00
CA ALA A 196 -16.68 -6.41 2.64
C ALA A 196 -16.48 -7.27 1.38
N TRP A 197 -15.86 -6.69 0.35
CA TRP A 197 -15.50 -7.43 -0.87
C TRP A 197 -14.62 -8.65 -0.56
N PHE A 198 -13.58 -8.48 0.24
CA PHE A 198 -12.65 -9.55 0.59
C PHE A 198 -13.34 -10.68 1.35
N VAL A 199 -14.16 -10.35 2.36
CA VAL A 199 -14.88 -11.34 3.19
C VAL A 199 -15.91 -12.11 2.35
N LEU A 200 -16.67 -11.44 1.49
CA LEU A 200 -17.64 -12.07 0.59
C LEU A 200 -16.99 -13.07 -0.38
N ASN A 201 -15.72 -12.82 -0.75
CA ASN A 201 -14.97 -13.66 -1.67
C ASN A 201 -14.10 -14.74 -0.99
N TRP A 202 -14.16 -14.91 0.33
CA TRP A 202 -13.38 -15.92 1.05
C TRP A 202 -13.58 -17.35 0.50
N LYS A 203 -14.76 -17.67 0.01
CA LYS A 203 -15.04 -18.99 -0.60
C LYS A 203 -14.16 -19.25 -1.83
N ASN A 204 -13.85 -18.23 -2.60
CA ASN A 204 -13.01 -18.32 -3.80
C ASN A 204 -11.53 -18.59 -3.48
N LEU A 205 -11.09 -18.42 -2.24
CA LEU A 205 -9.70 -18.61 -1.80
C LEU A 205 -9.40 -20.09 -1.41
N GLN A 206 -10.31 -21.02 -1.64
CA GLN A 206 -10.11 -22.47 -1.49
C GLN A 206 -9.45 -22.91 -0.17
N GLY A 207 -9.81 -22.28 0.94
CA GLY A 207 -9.22 -22.59 2.25
C GLY A 207 -7.88 -21.92 2.54
N GLN A 208 -7.21 -21.30 1.55
CA GLN A 208 -5.91 -20.66 1.74
C GLN A 208 -5.98 -19.48 2.73
N GLY A 209 -4.94 -19.32 3.55
CA GLY A 209 -4.75 -18.18 4.45
C GLY A 209 -5.58 -18.22 5.75
N VAL A 210 -6.29 -19.32 6.06
CA VAL A 210 -7.02 -19.48 7.34
C VAL A 210 -6.07 -19.77 8.49
N LYS A 211 -5.14 -20.72 8.28
CA LYS A 211 -4.14 -21.08 9.29
C LYS A 211 -2.89 -20.22 9.15
N PRO A 212 -2.22 -19.86 10.27
CA PRO A 212 -0.89 -19.28 10.23
C PRO A 212 0.08 -20.15 9.44
N PHE A 213 1.04 -19.53 8.74
CA PHE A 213 2.01 -20.26 7.91
C PHE A 213 2.79 -21.30 8.72
N LYS A 214 3.09 -20.99 9.98
CA LYS A 214 3.78 -21.91 10.92
C LYS A 214 3.07 -23.29 11.08
N TYR A 215 1.77 -23.37 10.84
CA TYR A 215 0.98 -24.58 11.02
C TYR A 215 0.49 -25.18 9.69
N LEU A 216 1.02 -24.73 8.55
CA LEU A 216 0.75 -25.36 7.27
C LEU A 216 1.57 -26.63 7.13
N THR A 217 0.91 -27.71 6.71
CA THR A 217 1.55 -28.99 6.42
C THR A 217 1.54 -29.22 4.90
N ASP A 218 2.59 -29.89 4.39
CA ASP A 218 2.64 -30.43 3.03
C ASP A 218 1.75 -31.69 2.90
N GLU A 219 1.68 -32.26 1.69
CA GLU A 219 0.93 -33.50 1.42
C GLU A 219 1.43 -34.69 2.22
N ASN A 220 2.67 -34.64 2.71
CA ASN A 220 3.31 -35.70 3.51
C ASN A 220 3.13 -35.46 5.03
N GLY A 221 2.39 -34.40 5.43
CA GLY A 221 2.15 -34.08 6.84
C GLY A 221 3.26 -33.29 7.53
N ASN A 222 4.32 -32.88 6.81
CA ASN A 222 5.41 -32.06 7.37
C ASN A 222 4.97 -30.60 7.45
N VAL A 223 5.28 -29.92 8.56
CA VAL A 223 4.94 -28.51 8.75
C VAL A 223 5.84 -27.61 7.89
N ILE A 224 5.27 -26.97 6.86
CA ILE A 224 6.00 -26.14 5.90
C ILE A 224 6.61 -24.89 6.57
N GLY A 225 5.97 -24.39 7.62
CA GLY A 225 6.35 -23.15 8.33
C GLY A 225 7.25 -23.36 9.54
N SER A 226 7.56 -24.60 9.94
CA SER A 226 8.62 -24.84 10.89
C SER A 226 9.94 -24.74 10.14
N ASN A 227 10.84 -23.83 10.57
CA ASN A 227 12.25 -24.13 10.45
C ASN A 227 12.42 -25.44 11.25
N GLU A 228 12.29 -26.59 10.61
CA GLU A 228 12.82 -27.79 11.16
C GLU A 228 14.27 -27.46 11.52
N LYS A 229 14.54 -27.33 12.83
CA LYS A 229 15.81 -27.79 13.33
C LYS A 229 15.89 -29.22 12.81
N LYS A 230 16.58 -29.42 11.71
CA LYS A 230 17.14 -30.73 11.43
C LYS A 230 17.78 -31.14 12.74
N GLU A 231 17.20 -32.14 13.39
CA GLU A 231 17.78 -32.84 14.50
C GLU A 231 18.96 -33.69 14.01
N ASP A 232 19.81 -33.12 13.23
CA ASP A 232 21.18 -33.52 13.08
C ASP A 232 22.00 -32.37 13.65
N GLY A 233 22.46 -32.60 14.89
CA GLY A 233 23.21 -31.68 15.73
C GLY A 233 24.58 -31.29 15.17
N LYS A 234 24.57 -30.62 14.04
CA LYS A 234 25.66 -29.80 13.54
C LYS A 234 25.07 -28.52 12.97
N ASN A 235 25.20 -27.50 13.79
CA ASN A 235 25.14 -26.12 13.37
C ASN A 235 26.38 -25.87 12.47
N ASP A 236 26.41 -26.52 11.30
CA ASP A 236 27.41 -26.24 10.28
C ASP A 236 27.08 -24.85 9.71
N LYS A 237 27.53 -23.82 10.44
CA LYS A 237 27.81 -22.51 9.87
C LYS A 237 28.96 -22.71 8.86
N GLN A 238 28.64 -23.33 7.73
CA GLN A 238 29.59 -23.36 6.64
C GLN A 238 29.83 -21.89 6.22
N PRO A 239 31.07 -21.45 6.12
CA PRO A 239 31.39 -20.12 5.66
C PRO A 239 30.84 -19.95 4.27
N LEU A 240 30.20 -18.77 4.02
CA LEU A 240 29.65 -18.41 2.73
C LEU A 240 30.66 -18.68 1.61
N THR A 241 30.22 -19.33 0.55
CA THR A 241 31.05 -19.51 -0.65
C THR A 241 31.40 -18.16 -1.25
N LYS A 242 32.50 -18.08 -2.00
CA LYS A 242 32.88 -16.82 -2.71
C LYS A 242 31.74 -16.32 -3.60
N LEU A 243 30.96 -17.20 -4.23
CA LEU A 243 29.82 -16.85 -5.09
C LEU A 243 28.69 -16.23 -4.29
N GLU A 244 28.32 -16.81 -3.15
CA GLU A 244 27.27 -16.29 -2.26
C GLU A 244 27.67 -14.93 -1.69
N ARG A 245 28.92 -14.77 -1.26
CA ARG A 245 29.44 -13.49 -0.78
C ARG A 245 29.36 -12.42 -1.87
N ASN A 246 29.78 -12.72 -3.10
CA ASN A 246 29.73 -11.78 -4.21
C ASN A 246 28.27 -11.40 -4.56
N ARG A 247 27.33 -12.35 -4.52
CA ARG A 247 25.89 -12.07 -4.70
C ARG A 247 25.35 -11.16 -3.59
N MET A 248 25.73 -11.39 -2.34
CA MET A 248 25.34 -10.51 -1.24
C MET A 248 25.89 -9.09 -1.40
N ILE A 249 27.16 -8.95 -1.79
CA ILE A 249 27.77 -7.65 -2.05
C ILE A 249 27.03 -6.93 -3.19
N ALA A 250 26.74 -7.64 -4.29
CA ALA A 250 25.99 -7.08 -5.40
C ALA A 250 24.59 -6.58 -4.98
N ILE A 251 23.86 -7.36 -4.17
CA ILE A 251 22.55 -6.97 -3.63
C ILE A 251 22.69 -5.71 -2.77
N ILE A 252 23.70 -5.63 -1.90
CA ILE A 252 23.93 -4.46 -1.03
C ILE A 252 24.25 -3.22 -1.89
N LEU A 253 25.11 -3.34 -2.90
CA LEU A 253 25.46 -2.23 -3.79
C LEU A 253 24.25 -1.73 -4.59
N VAL A 254 23.46 -2.64 -5.18
CA VAL A 254 22.22 -2.26 -5.92
C VAL A 254 21.22 -1.62 -4.97
N SER A 255 21.08 -2.13 -3.75
CA SER A 255 20.19 -1.53 -2.74
C SER A 255 20.65 -0.13 -2.34
N ALA A 256 21.97 0.09 -2.16
CA ALA A 256 22.51 1.41 -1.84
C ALA A 256 22.28 2.43 -2.96
N LEU A 257 22.45 2.03 -4.23
CA LEU A 257 22.12 2.88 -5.38
C LEU A 257 20.61 3.18 -5.44
N SER A 258 19.78 2.19 -5.14
CA SER A 258 18.31 2.36 -5.11
C SER A 258 17.88 3.39 -4.06
N VAL A 259 18.56 3.49 -2.91
CA VAL A 259 18.25 4.50 -1.89
C VAL A 259 18.36 5.92 -2.47
N ILE A 260 19.40 6.20 -3.24
CA ILE A 260 19.61 7.53 -3.87
C ILE A 260 18.47 7.83 -4.84
N PHE A 261 18.10 6.85 -5.69
CA PHE A 261 16.97 7.00 -6.62
C PHE A 261 15.66 7.31 -5.87
N TRP A 262 15.33 6.54 -4.84
CA TRP A 262 14.09 6.71 -4.09
C TRP A 262 14.06 8.03 -3.30
N LEU A 263 15.22 8.51 -2.83
CA LEU A 263 15.33 9.81 -2.17
C LEU A 263 14.86 10.94 -3.10
N PHE A 264 15.31 10.95 -4.36
CA PHE A 264 14.88 11.96 -5.33
C PHE A 264 13.43 11.70 -5.80
N TYR A 265 13.04 10.46 -6.01
CA TYR A 265 11.70 10.10 -6.45
C TYR A 265 10.62 10.60 -5.49
N TYR A 266 10.82 10.44 -4.18
CA TYR A 266 9.82 10.89 -3.20
C TYR A 266 9.74 12.41 -3.02
N GLN A 267 10.65 13.19 -3.58
CA GLN A 267 10.51 14.65 -3.59
C GLN A 267 9.29 15.13 -4.41
N GLN A 268 8.80 14.31 -5.33
CA GLN A 268 7.56 14.63 -6.07
C GLN A 268 6.34 14.79 -5.15
N ASP A 269 6.29 14.04 -4.04
CA ASP A 269 5.18 14.09 -3.09
C ASP A 269 5.33 15.19 -2.02
N LEU A 270 6.52 15.79 -1.91
CA LEU A 270 6.86 16.81 -0.91
C LEU A 270 7.25 18.13 -1.57
N ALA A 271 8.49 18.24 -2.00
CA ALA A 271 9.06 19.50 -2.52
C ALA A 271 8.33 20.00 -3.78
N LEU A 272 8.01 19.09 -4.71
CA LEU A 272 7.30 19.46 -5.93
C LEU A 272 5.87 19.93 -5.65
N VAL A 273 5.16 19.30 -4.70
CA VAL A 273 3.80 19.72 -4.31
C VAL A 273 3.83 21.13 -3.70
N ILE A 274 4.80 21.41 -2.81
CA ILE A 274 4.98 22.77 -2.23
C ILE A 274 5.28 23.78 -3.32
N TYR A 275 6.23 23.46 -4.21
CA TYR A 275 6.62 24.34 -5.32
C TYR A 275 5.41 24.67 -6.22
N MET A 276 4.62 23.66 -6.59
CA MET A 276 3.44 23.89 -7.43
C MET A 276 2.41 24.77 -6.73
N THR A 277 2.21 24.58 -5.43
CA THR A 277 1.25 25.37 -4.66
C THR A 277 1.66 26.84 -4.54
N ASP A 278 2.97 27.12 -4.45
CA ASP A 278 3.47 28.49 -4.20
C ASP A 278 3.77 29.27 -5.48
N TYR A 279 4.25 28.59 -6.53
CA TYR A 279 4.85 29.25 -7.70
C TYR A 279 4.17 28.94 -9.03
N VAL A 280 3.25 27.97 -9.07
CA VAL A 280 2.58 27.57 -10.30
C VAL A 280 1.09 27.93 -10.23
N LYS A 281 0.59 28.60 -11.26
CA LYS A 281 -0.84 28.84 -11.38
C LYS A 281 -1.56 27.53 -11.71
N MET A 282 -2.12 26.88 -10.68
CA MET A 282 -2.81 25.59 -10.78
C MET A 282 -4.30 25.78 -11.16
N SER A 283 -4.57 26.54 -12.24
CA SER A 283 -5.94 26.72 -12.73
C SER A 283 -5.98 26.93 -14.24
N ILE A 284 -7.02 26.41 -14.89
CA ILE A 284 -7.35 26.65 -16.29
C ILE A 284 -8.76 27.29 -16.34
N GLY A 285 -8.80 28.60 -16.63
CA GLY A 285 -10.04 29.37 -16.53
C GLY A 285 -10.54 29.42 -15.08
N SER A 286 -11.76 28.94 -14.85
CA SER A 286 -12.38 28.83 -13.52
C SER A 286 -12.17 27.47 -12.84
N PHE A 287 -11.44 26.56 -13.47
CA PHE A 287 -11.22 25.21 -12.94
C PHE A 287 -9.87 25.10 -12.26
N ASP A 288 -9.86 24.80 -10.95
CA ASP A 288 -8.65 24.58 -10.16
C ASP A 288 -8.15 23.15 -10.35
N ILE A 289 -6.86 23.00 -10.65
CA ILE A 289 -6.17 21.72 -10.88
C ILE A 289 -5.53 21.26 -9.57
N PRO A 290 -5.89 20.09 -9.03
CA PRO A 290 -5.23 19.57 -7.84
C PRO A 290 -3.74 19.24 -8.10
N PRO A 291 -2.79 19.63 -7.23
CA PRO A 291 -1.38 19.25 -7.37
C PRO A 291 -1.16 17.72 -7.48
N SER A 292 -2.00 16.93 -6.81
CA SER A 292 -1.97 15.46 -6.88
C SER A 292 -2.23 14.89 -8.28
N TRP A 293 -2.92 15.62 -9.14
CA TRP A 293 -3.12 15.17 -10.52
C TRP A 293 -1.84 15.23 -11.34
N VAL A 294 -0.98 16.17 -11.05
CA VAL A 294 0.31 16.31 -11.76
C VAL A 294 1.31 15.24 -11.28
N THR A 295 1.36 14.97 -9.98
CA THR A 295 2.37 14.08 -9.41
C THR A 295 1.97 12.61 -9.47
N THR A 296 0.76 12.27 -9.02
CA THR A 296 0.35 10.88 -8.80
C THR A 296 -0.55 10.33 -9.90
N THR A 297 -1.49 11.16 -10.41
CA THR A 297 -2.50 10.69 -11.37
C THR A 297 -1.88 10.34 -12.72
N TRP A 298 -0.98 11.16 -13.25
CA TRP A 298 -0.30 10.90 -14.51
C TRP A 298 0.57 9.65 -14.45
N ASN A 299 1.27 9.43 -13.34
CA ASN A 299 2.07 8.22 -13.15
C ASN A 299 1.18 6.97 -13.18
N GLY A 300 0.07 6.97 -12.45
CA GLY A 300 -0.88 5.87 -12.46
C GLY A 300 -1.48 5.60 -13.85
N LEU A 301 -1.83 6.64 -14.60
CA LEU A 301 -2.35 6.51 -15.96
C LEU A 301 -1.33 5.87 -16.91
N LEU A 302 -0.09 6.37 -16.91
CA LEU A 302 0.98 5.84 -17.75
C LEU A 302 1.26 4.35 -17.48
N CYS A 303 1.29 3.95 -16.19
CA CYS A 303 1.49 2.54 -15.81
C CYS A 303 0.32 1.61 -16.17
N VAL A 304 -0.88 2.14 -16.45
CA VAL A 304 -2.03 1.34 -16.90
C VAL A 304 -2.04 1.19 -18.42
N VAL A 305 -1.55 2.21 -19.15
CA VAL A 305 -1.58 2.25 -20.63
C VAL A 305 -0.37 1.52 -21.24
N LEU A 306 0.80 1.56 -20.58
CA LEU A 306 2.03 0.87 -21.00
C LEU A 306 2.08 -0.58 -20.49
#